data_569449451a207fb637a15add19e0aa4e
#
_entry.id   569449451a207fb637a15add19e0aa4e
#
_cell.length_a   1.000
_cell.length_b   1.000
_cell.length_c   1.000
_cell.angle_alpha   90.00
_cell.angle_beta   90.00
_cell.angle_gamma   90.00
#
_symmetry.space_group_name_H-M   'P 1'
#
loop_
_entity.id
_entity.type
_entity.pdbx_description
1 polymer ?
#
loop_
_entity_poly.entity_id
_entity_poly.type
_entity_poly.pdbx_seq_one_letter_code
_entity_poly.pdbx_strand_id
1 'polypeptide(L)'
;MGINDQLVGNALNSIAESSGAVMADGDYRGEDNLVYCGKCHTPKETAKKVPPGMFGDLEVKIFPCLCKCEIERQEREKAEEAHKQEMFRIRRRRDASMMEGKYYDARFSAYTVTKDNEKVYRTAKRYADMFEQMFRDNQGLIFYGPVGTGKSFTAACIANELLDKNTSVIMTSFVKILQNVQGEEEAEYIAMLNTAKLLILDDLGTERNTDYALEKVYNIIDSRSRASKPMVLTTNLDLRDMMEASDIRYQRIYDRILETCFPVRVAGDSFRRISAEQRFDKMAKFMEG
;
A
#
# COMPACT_ATOMS: atom_id res chain seq x y z
N MET A 1 3.36 47.92 25.03
CA MET A 1 4.68 47.79 24.39
C MET A 1 5.72 47.73 25.48
N GLY A 2 6.41 46.62 25.73
CA GLY A 2 7.61 46.73 26.52
C GLY A 2 8.14 45.55 27.28
N ILE A 3 7.37 44.58 27.71
CA ILE A 3 7.91 43.48 28.57
C ILE A 3 8.27 42.22 27.79
N ASN A 4 7.57 41.91 26.73
CA ASN A 4 7.89 40.74 25.87
C ASN A 4 9.13 40.97 24.97
N ASP A 5 9.34 42.20 24.49
CA ASP A 5 10.49 42.51 23.59
C ASP A 5 11.81 42.44 24.33
N GLN A 6 11.85 42.84 25.62
CA GLN A 6 13.07 42.72 26.44
C GLN A 6 13.40 41.29 26.84
N LEU A 7 12.39 40.42 27.06
CA LEU A 7 12.60 38.99 27.37
C LEU A 7 13.09 38.22 26.16
N VAL A 8 12.54 38.49 24.97
CA VAL A 8 12.99 37.91 23.72
C VAL A 8 14.40 38.40 23.37
N GLY A 9 14.69 39.71 23.55
CA GLY A 9 16.01 40.26 23.33
C GLY A 9 17.09 39.68 24.25
N ASN A 10 16.75 39.48 25.54
CA ASN A 10 17.69 38.87 26.52
C ASN A 10 17.92 37.38 26.23
N ALA A 11 16.87 36.62 25.83
CA ALA A 11 17.01 35.23 25.41
C ALA A 11 17.84 35.07 24.14
N LEU A 12 17.66 35.96 23.17
CA LEU A 12 18.46 35.99 21.93
C LEU A 12 19.92 36.39 22.20
N ASN A 13 20.17 37.34 23.10
CA ASN A 13 21.54 37.72 23.51
C ASN A 13 22.26 36.61 24.25
N SER A 14 21.59 35.88 25.17
CA SER A 14 22.18 34.74 25.88
C SER A 14 22.51 33.57 24.91
N ILE A 15 21.67 33.35 23.88
CA ILE A 15 21.93 32.39 22.81
C ILE A 15 23.14 32.86 21.94
N ALA A 16 23.26 34.16 21.70
CA ALA A 16 24.34 34.72 20.86
C ALA A 16 25.70 34.70 21.57
N GLU A 17 25.73 34.84 22.88
CA GLU A 17 26.98 34.78 23.69
C GLU A 17 27.46 33.34 23.95
N SER A 18 26.59 32.35 23.85
CA SER A 18 26.91 30.93 24.07
C SER A 18 27.12 30.10 22.80
N SER A 19 27.03 30.67 21.61
CA SER A 19 26.92 29.91 20.36
C SER A 19 28.17 29.93 19.48
N GLY A 20 29.34 29.66 20.05
CA GLY A 20 30.42 29.11 19.24
C GLY A 20 30.14 27.68 18.83
N ALA A 21 30.52 27.24 17.63
CA ALA A 21 30.41 25.83 17.26
C ALA A 21 31.22 25.00 18.27
N VAL A 22 30.62 23.93 18.79
CA VAL A 22 31.31 22.96 19.64
C VAL A 22 32.40 22.31 18.79
N MET A 23 33.65 22.52 19.12
CA MET A 23 34.80 21.89 18.46
C MET A 23 34.83 20.40 18.84
N ALA A 24 34.76 19.52 17.86
CA ALA A 24 35.01 18.10 18.01
C ALA A 24 36.52 17.81 17.83
N ASP A 25 36.90 16.59 18.22
CA ASP A 25 38.29 16.14 18.03
C ASP A 25 38.66 16.17 16.53
N GLY A 26 39.80 16.86 16.23
CA GLY A 26 40.28 17.08 14.88
C GLY A 26 39.77 18.36 14.19
N ASP A 27 38.78 19.08 14.77
CA ASP A 27 38.37 20.39 14.23
C ASP A 27 39.46 21.45 14.44
N TYR A 28 39.56 22.43 13.53
CA TYR A 28 40.58 23.48 13.56
C TYR A 28 40.02 24.86 13.22
N ARG A 29 40.74 25.91 13.59
CA ARG A 29 40.43 27.29 13.16
C ARG A 29 41.23 27.67 11.92
N GLY A 30 40.50 28.16 10.91
CA GLY A 30 41.10 28.70 9.69
C GLY A 30 41.74 30.07 9.89
N GLU A 31 42.34 30.61 8.82
CA GLU A 31 42.95 31.97 8.81
C GLU A 31 41.91 33.07 9.06
N ASP A 32 40.64 32.82 8.72
CA ASP A 32 39.50 33.70 8.97
C ASP A 32 38.93 33.57 10.40
N ASN A 33 39.61 32.83 11.27
CA ASN A 33 39.24 32.54 12.66
C ASN A 33 37.92 31.79 12.82
N LEU A 34 37.36 31.21 11.76
CA LEU A 34 36.17 30.34 11.82
C LEU A 34 36.58 28.89 12.08
N VAL A 35 35.66 28.12 12.70
CA VAL A 35 35.86 26.68 12.95
C VAL A 35 35.57 25.87 11.70
N TYR A 36 36.48 24.97 11.35
CA TYR A 36 36.37 24.01 10.24
C TYR A 36 36.37 22.58 10.73
N CYS A 37 35.60 21.75 10.05
CA CYS A 37 35.52 20.32 10.34
C CYS A 37 36.81 19.58 9.98
N GLY A 38 37.39 18.84 10.92
CA GLY A 38 38.60 18.06 10.70
C GLY A 38 38.48 16.92 9.69
N LYS A 39 37.25 16.50 9.35
CA LYS A 39 36.99 15.41 8.39
C LYS A 39 36.82 15.92 6.96
N CYS A 40 35.95 16.90 6.74
CA CYS A 40 35.57 17.35 5.40
C CYS A 40 36.11 18.75 5.06
N HIS A 41 36.82 19.38 5.96
CA HIS A 41 37.45 20.69 5.82
C HIS A 41 36.49 21.82 5.39
N THR A 42 35.18 21.64 5.63
CA THR A 42 34.18 22.69 5.41
C THR A 42 33.87 23.43 6.71
N PRO A 43 33.45 24.71 6.62
CA PRO A 43 33.23 25.52 7.82
C PRO A 43 32.08 24.96 8.68
N LYS A 44 32.24 25.07 9.99
CA LYS A 44 31.22 24.81 11.01
C LYS A 44 30.66 26.11 11.60
N GLU A 45 31.23 27.24 11.17
CA GLU A 45 30.81 28.59 11.54
C GLU A 45 30.71 29.47 10.27
N THR A 46 29.82 30.45 10.29
CA THR A 46 29.64 31.44 9.24
C THR A 46 29.51 32.82 9.84
N ALA A 47 30.22 33.78 9.28
CA ALA A 47 30.11 35.17 9.66
C ALA A 47 29.03 35.88 8.85
N LYS A 48 28.05 36.51 9.50
CA LYS A 48 26.97 37.26 8.85
C LYS A 48 26.89 38.67 9.41
N LYS A 49 26.71 39.67 8.51
CA LYS A 49 26.37 41.03 8.91
C LYS A 49 24.96 41.06 9.47
N VAL A 50 24.79 41.63 10.63
CA VAL A 50 23.48 41.79 11.29
C VAL A 50 23.13 43.27 11.40
N PRO A 51 21.84 43.64 11.30
CA PRO A 51 21.39 45.01 11.45
C PRO A 51 21.78 45.58 12.82
N PRO A 52 22.22 46.86 12.89
CA PRO A 52 22.50 47.51 14.16
C PRO A 52 21.28 47.47 15.10
N GLY A 53 21.51 47.19 16.38
CA GLY A 53 20.44 47.14 17.38
C GLY A 53 19.73 45.79 17.55
N MET A 54 19.94 44.79 16.66
CA MET A 54 19.33 43.47 16.79
C MET A 54 20.10 42.58 17.82
N PHE A 55 21.42 42.77 17.92
CA PHE A 55 22.31 42.06 18.83
C PHE A 55 23.43 42.96 19.41
N GLY A 56 23.12 44.24 19.72
CA GLY A 56 24.12 45.23 20.16
C GLY A 56 24.85 45.91 18.97
N ASP A 57 25.99 46.53 19.22
CA ASP A 57 26.71 47.37 18.24
C ASP A 57 27.62 46.59 17.27
N LEU A 58 27.59 45.25 17.31
CA LEU A 58 28.41 44.41 16.44
C LEU A 58 27.81 44.28 15.04
N GLU A 59 28.49 44.74 14.02
CA GLU A 59 28.08 44.64 12.60
C GLU A 59 28.21 43.20 12.02
N VAL A 60 29.10 42.37 12.59
CA VAL A 60 29.34 41.00 12.14
C VAL A 60 29.28 40.04 13.30
N LYS A 61 28.43 39.02 13.18
CA LYS A 61 28.33 37.92 14.16
C LYS A 61 28.64 36.57 13.51
N ILE A 62 29.22 35.68 14.30
CA ILE A 62 29.53 34.32 13.92
C ILE A 62 28.38 33.43 14.37
N PHE A 63 27.85 32.64 13.42
CA PHE A 63 26.78 31.67 13.66
C PHE A 63 27.29 30.24 13.38
N PRO A 64 26.93 29.27 14.19
CA PRO A 64 27.23 27.88 13.89
C PRO A 64 26.50 27.42 12.64
N CYS A 65 27.16 26.61 11.82
CA CYS A 65 26.56 25.95 10.67
C CYS A 65 27.00 24.47 10.63
N LEU A 66 26.25 23.66 9.92
CA LEU A 66 26.60 22.25 9.75
C LEU A 66 27.68 22.14 8.65
N CYS A 67 28.72 21.38 8.93
CA CYS A 67 29.70 21.02 7.90
C CYS A 67 29.09 20.00 6.91
N LYS A 68 29.72 19.86 5.74
CA LYS A 68 29.21 19.00 4.66
C LYS A 68 28.98 17.54 5.12
N CYS A 69 29.91 16.93 5.84
CA CYS A 69 29.78 15.56 6.30
C CYS A 69 28.64 15.37 7.35
N GLU A 70 28.33 16.40 8.12
CA GLU A 70 27.23 16.41 9.08
C GLU A 70 25.88 16.55 8.35
N ILE A 71 25.80 17.41 7.33
CA ILE A 71 24.61 17.53 6.47
C ILE A 71 24.34 16.19 5.78
N GLU A 72 25.35 15.59 5.15
CA GLU A 72 25.23 14.29 4.49
C GLU A 72 24.81 13.17 5.47
N ARG A 73 25.32 13.21 6.71
CA ARG A 73 24.90 12.26 7.77
C ARG A 73 23.43 12.45 8.11
N GLN A 74 22.98 13.68 8.37
CA GLN A 74 21.58 13.97 8.71
C GLN A 74 20.62 13.66 7.57
N GLU A 75 21.01 13.91 6.33
CA GLU A 75 20.21 13.57 5.15
C GLU A 75 20.06 12.05 5.02
N ARG A 76 21.13 11.28 5.26
CA ARG A 76 21.10 9.82 5.27
C ARG A 76 20.20 9.28 6.38
N GLU A 77 20.38 9.77 7.61
CA GLU A 77 19.55 9.37 8.75
C GLU A 77 18.06 9.67 8.51
N LYS A 78 17.75 10.86 7.95
CA LYS A 78 16.37 11.21 7.58
C LYS A 78 15.82 10.30 6.48
N ALA A 79 16.62 9.97 5.47
CA ALA A 79 16.21 9.06 4.41
C ALA A 79 15.97 7.62 4.93
N GLU A 80 16.84 7.13 5.81
CA GLU A 80 16.67 5.83 6.45
C GLU A 80 15.43 5.78 7.34
N GLU A 81 15.18 6.82 8.13
CA GLU A 81 14.00 6.91 8.97
C GLU A 81 12.71 6.99 8.13
N ALA A 82 12.70 7.82 7.07
CA ALA A 82 11.58 7.90 6.14
C ALA A 82 11.31 6.54 5.48
N HIS A 83 12.35 5.82 5.08
CA HIS A 83 12.22 4.47 4.52
C HIS A 83 11.64 3.48 5.54
N LYS A 84 12.13 3.48 6.79
CA LYS A 84 11.58 2.63 7.86
C LYS A 84 10.11 2.92 8.13
N GLN A 85 9.72 4.20 8.17
CA GLN A 85 8.33 4.60 8.39
C GLN A 85 7.43 4.15 7.23
N GLU A 86 7.88 4.26 5.98
CA GLU A 86 7.12 3.81 4.82
C GLU A 86 6.97 2.28 4.81
N MET A 87 8.04 1.52 5.10
CA MET A 87 7.96 0.06 5.25
C MET A 87 7.00 -0.36 6.36
N PHE A 88 6.99 0.36 7.48
CA PHE A 88 6.04 0.10 8.56
C PHE A 88 4.58 0.36 8.15
N ARG A 89 4.32 1.44 7.39
CA ARG A 89 2.99 1.74 6.84
C ARG A 89 2.52 0.66 5.88
N ILE A 90 3.38 0.21 4.96
CA ILE A 90 3.07 -0.86 4.01
C ILE A 90 2.74 -2.15 4.77
N ARG A 91 3.55 -2.52 5.76
CA ARG A 91 3.30 -3.71 6.58
C ARG A 91 1.95 -3.65 7.29
N ARG A 92 1.64 -2.55 7.98
CA ARG A 92 0.34 -2.37 8.64
C ARG A 92 -0.83 -2.51 7.67
N ARG A 93 -0.71 -2.00 6.44
CA ARG A 93 -1.77 -2.15 5.44
C ARG A 93 -1.91 -3.57 4.95
N ARG A 94 -0.81 -4.29 4.76
CA ARG A 94 -0.87 -5.73 4.44
C ARG A 94 -1.54 -6.52 5.54
N ASP A 95 -1.20 -6.28 6.78
CA ASP A 95 -1.84 -6.94 7.93
C ASP A 95 -3.35 -6.61 7.98
N ALA A 96 -3.72 -5.36 7.72
CA ALA A 96 -5.12 -4.92 7.65
C ALA A 96 -5.86 -5.39 6.37
N SER A 97 -5.15 -5.88 5.35
CA SER A 97 -5.74 -6.28 4.07
C SER A 97 -6.52 -7.59 4.13
N MET A 98 -6.46 -8.33 5.23
CA MET A 98 -7.07 -9.66 5.41
C MET A 98 -6.63 -10.70 4.37
N MET A 99 -5.60 -10.39 3.57
CA MET A 99 -5.05 -11.27 2.54
C MET A 99 -4.48 -12.54 3.16
N GLU A 100 -4.64 -13.68 2.49
CA GLU A 100 -4.01 -14.91 2.92
C GLU A 100 -2.50 -14.90 2.67
N GLY A 101 -1.71 -15.46 3.61
CA GLY A 101 -0.25 -15.47 3.53
C GLY A 101 0.34 -16.00 2.23
N LYS A 102 -0.34 -16.99 1.59
CA LYS A 102 0.06 -17.54 0.28
C LYS A 102 0.07 -16.50 -0.86
N TYR A 103 -0.59 -15.35 -0.67
CA TYR A 103 -0.69 -14.29 -1.65
C TYR A 103 0.17 -13.06 -1.34
N TYR A 104 0.89 -13.04 -0.21
CA TYR A 104 1.73 -11.90 0.18
C TYR A 104 2.82 -11.56 -0.85
N ASP A 105 3.32 -12.59 -1.55
CA ASP A 105 4.36 -12.45 -2.56
C ASP A 105 3.83 -12.46 -3.99
N ALA A 106 2.50 -12.44 -4.18
CA ALA A 106 1.91 -12.35 -5.50
C ALA A 106 2.23 -10.98 -6.13
N ARG A 107 3.05 -10.97 -7.19
CA ARG A 107 3.50 -9.77 -7.89
C ARG A 107 3.37 -9.95 -9.39
N PHE A 108 3.13 -8.86 -10.12
CA PHE A 108 3.16 -8.87 -11.58
C PHE A 108 4.55 -9.24 -12.12
N SER A 109 5.63 -8.96 -11.40
CA SER A 109 7.00 -9.38 -11.75
C SER A 109 7.22 -10.90 -11.66
N ALA A 110 6.45 -11.59 -10.83
CA ALA A 110 6.48 -13.05 -10.68
C ALA A 110 5.39 -13.76 -11.50
N TYR A 111 4.63 -13.01 -12.33
CA TYR A 111 3.53 -13.56 -13.11
C TYR A 111 4.05 -14.37 -14.30
N THR A 112 3.68 -15.63 -14.38
CA THR A 112 4.01 -16.46 -15.55
C THR A 112 3.04 -16.16 -16.69
N VAL A 113 3.48 -15.33 -17.63
CA VAL A 113 2.69 -14.95 -18.80
C VAL A 113 2.74 -16.05 -19.85
N THR A 114 1.58 -16.51 -20.30
CA THR A 114 1.38 -17.46 -21.38
C THR A 114 0.50 -16.85 -22.47
N LYS A 115 0.38 -17.51 -23.62
CA LYS A 115 -0.53 -17.04 -24.69
C LYS A 115 -1.98 -16.95 -24.22
N ASP A 116 -2.40 -17.84 -23.33
CA ASP A 116 -3.79 -17.93 -22.87
C ASP A 116 -4.13 -16.85 -21.83
N ASN A 117 -3.16 -16.40 -21.05
CA ASN A 117 -3.37 -15.43 -19.96
C ASN A 117 -2.79 -14.03 -20.21
N GLU A 118 -2.13 -13.79 -21.34
CA GLU A 118 -1.51 -12.49 -21.65
C GLU A 118 -2.51 -11.33 -21.60
N LYS A 119 -3.71 -11.53 -22.14
CA LYS A 119 -4.79 -10.53 -22.08
C LYS A 119 -5.22 -10.26 -20.64
N VAL A 120 -5.31 -11.29 -19.82
CA VAL A 120 -5.65 -11.18 -18.38
C VAL A 120 -4.58 -10.39 -17.66
N TYR A 121 -3.31 -10.75 -17.86
CA TYR A 121 -2.15 -10.03 -17.29
C TYR A 121 -2.18 -8.55 -17.66
N ARG A 122 -2.32 -8.21 -18.95
CA ARG A 122 -2.36 -6.82 -19.42
C ARG A 122 -3.54 -6.05 -18.83
N THR A 123 -4.73 -6.66 -18.77
CA THR A 123 -5.93 -6.04 -18.19
C THR A 123 -5.73 -5.78 -16.69
N ALA A 124 -5.26 -6.76 -15.94
CA ALA A 124 -5.03 -6.63 -14.51
C ALA A 124 -3.95 -5.59 -14.17
N LYS A 125 -2.84 -5.61 -14.91
CA LYS A 125 -1.76 -4.62 -14.73
C LYS A 125 -2.25 -3.21 -15.04
N ARG A 126 -2.94 -3.02 -16.17
CA ARG A 126 -3.50 -1.72 -16.56
C ARG A 126 -4.53 -1.22 -15.52
N TYR A 127 -5.38 -2.10 -15.00
CA TYR A 127 -6.32 -1.76 -13.93
C TYR A 127 -5.61 -1.21 -12.70
N ALA A 128 -4.55 -1.89 -12.24
CA ALA A 128 -3.75 -1.46 -11.09
C ALA A 128 -2.99 -0.14 -11.36
N ASP A 129 -2.52 0.07 -12.59
CA ASP A 129 -1.82 1.30 -12.96
C ASP A 129 -2.75 2.50 -13.09
N MET A 130 -4.00 2.27 -13.53
CA MET A 130 -5.02 3.31 -13.70
C MET A 130 -6.05 3.34 -12.55
N PHE A 131 -5.73 2.78 -11.40
CA PHE A 131 -6.70 2.56 -10.33
C PHE A 131 -7.40 3.84 -9.85
N GLU A 132 -6.74 4.98 -9.79
CA GLU A 132 -7.37 6.25 -9.40
C GLU A 132 -8.51 6.65 -10.36
N GLN A 133 -8.39 6.32 -11.65
CA GLN A 133 -9.48 6.50 -12.61
C GLN A 133 -10.59 5.48 -12.38
N MET A 134 -10.23 4.20 -12.23
CA MET A 134 -11.20 3.12 -11.96
C MET A 134 -11.98 3.38 -10.68
N PHE A 135 -11.32 3.96 -9.67
CA PHE A 135 -11.96 4.33 -8.41
C PHE A 135 -12.99 5.47 -8.60
N ARG A 136 -12.65 6.51 -9.37
CA ARG A 136 -13.60 7.61 -9.67
C ARG A 136 -14.81 7.12 -10.45
N ASP A 137 -14.59 6.20 -11.38
CA ASP A 137 -15.65 5.68 -12.26
C ASP A 137 -16.41 4.50 -11.65
N ASN A 138 -16.10 4.13 -10.40
CA ASN A 138 -16.62 2.94 -9.72
C ASN A 138 -16.51 1.66 -10.58
N GLN A 139 -15.40 1.52 -11.31
CA GLN A 139 -15.20 0.40 -12.24
C GLN A 139 -14.41 -0.72 -11.58
N GLY A 140 -15.02 -1.88 -11.44
CA GLY A 140 -14.43 -3.11 -10.93
C GLY A 140 -14.09 -4.12 -12.02
N LEU A 141 -13.63 -5.31 -11.59
CA LEU A 141 -13.38 -6.46 -12.46
C LEU A 141 -14.01 -7.73 -11.88
N ILE A 142 -14.44 -8.64 -12.75
CA ILE A 142 -14.75 -10.02 -12.35
C ILE A 142 -13.94 -10.99 -13.23
N PHE A 143 -13.02 -11.73 -12.57
CA PHE A 143 -12.26 -12.80 -13.22
C PHE A 143 -13.05 -14.10 -13.12
N TYR A 144 -13.42 -14.68 -14.27
CA TYR A 144 -14.20 -15.89 -14.34
C TYR A 144 -13.54 -16.95 -15.23
N GLY A 145 -13.85 -18.23 -15.00
CA GLY A 145 -13.35 -19.37 -15.78
C GLY A 145 -12.86 -20.54 -14.94
N PRO A 146 -12.24 -21.57 -15.54
CA PRO A 146 -11.92 -22.84 -14.91
C PRO A 146 -11.06 -22.72 -13.65
N VAL A 147 -11.13 -23.76 -12.79
CA VAL A 147 -10.36 -23.85 -11.54
C VAL A 147 -8.86 -23.96 -11.84
N GLY A 148 -8.05 -23.27 -11.06
CA GLY A 148 -6.59 -23.39 -11.12
C GLY A 148 -5.90 -22.50 -12.16
N THR A 149 -6.63 -21.71 -12.93
CA THR A 149 -6.09 -20.85 -14.02
C THR A 149 -5.45 -19.55 -13.54
N GLY A 150 -5.36 -19.31 -12.22
CA GLY A 150 -4.64 -18.16 -11.67
C GLY A 150 -5.49 -16.93 -11.35
N LYS A 151 -6.83 -17.02 -11.33
CA LYS A 151 -7.75 -15.90 -11.03
C LYS A 151 -7.42 -15.19 -9.70
N SER A 152 -7.39 -15.95 -8.61
CA SER A 152 -7.07 -15.42 -7.27
C SER A 152 -5.66 -14.86 -7.20
N PHE A 153 -4.69 -15.47 -7.88
CA PHE A 153 -3.32 -14.95 -7.97
C PHE A 153 -3.28 -13.61 -8.71
N THR A 154 -4.03 -13.47 -9.82
CA THR A 154 -4.14 -12.23 -10.58
C THR A 154 -4.77 -11.11 -9.72
N ALA A 155 -5.84 -11.42 -9.00
CA ALA A 155 -6.48 -10.48 -8.07
C ALA A 155 -5.51 -10.06 -6.94
N ALA A 156 -4.73 -11.00 -6.41
CA ALA A 156 -3.70 -10.72 -5.40
C ALA A 156 -2.55 -9.85 -5.96
N CYS A 157 -2.15 -10.02 -7.23
CA CYS A 157 -1.19 -9.12 -7.87
C CYS A 157 -1.71 -7.67 -7.91
N ILE A 158 -3.00 -7.46 -8.24
CA ILE A 158 -3.63 -6.14 -8.18
C ILE A 158 -3.59 -5.61 -6.74
N ALA A 159 -3.99 -6.42 -5.77
CA ALA A 159 -4.00 -6.02 -4.36
C ALA A 159 -2.62 -5.53 -3.88
N ASN A 160 -1.60 -6.33 -4.13
CA ASN A 160 -0.23 -6.01 -3.70
C ASN A 160 0.33 -4.78 -4.41
N GLU A 161 0.10 -4.62 -5.72
CA GLU A 161 0.50 -3.43 -6.47
C GLU A 161 -0.12 -2.16 -5.88
N LEU A 162 -1.40 -2.21 -5.49
CA LEU A 162 -2.10 -1.07 -4.89
C LEU A 162 -1.67 -0.80 -3.45
N LEU A 163 -1.43 -1.85 -2.65
CA LEU A 163 -0.90 -1.71 -1.29
C LEU A 163 0.48 -1.06 -1.30
N ASP A 164 1.34 -1.45 -2.25
CA ASP A 164 2.67 -0.87 -2.43
C ASP A 164 2.59 0.62 -2.89
N LYS A 165 1.53 1.00 -3.64
CA LYS A 165 1.18 2.38 -4.01
C LYS A 165 0.39 3.13 -2.92
N ASN A 166 0.39 2.63 -1.69
CA ASN A 166 -0.24 3.27 -0.53
C ASN A 166 -1.78 3.35 -0.60
N THR A 167 -2.42 2.51 -1.40
CA THR A 167 -3.87 2.40 -1.53
C THR A 167 -4.41 1.33 -0.57
N SER A 168 -5.50 1.61 0.13
CA SER A 168 -6.13 0.64 1.02
C SER A 168 -6.89 -0.44 0.23
N VAL A 169 -6.55 -1.70 0.48
CA VAL A 169 -7.18 -2.86 -0.14
C VAL A 169 -7.55 -3.86 0.94
N ILE A 170 -8.74 -4.43 0.85
CA ILE A 170 -9.14 -5.63 1.61
C ILE A 170 -9.34 -6.76 0.60
N MET A 171 -8.72 -7.93 0.86
CA MET A 171 -8.89 -9.15 0.08
C MET A 171 -9.34 -10.28 1.00
N THR A 172 -10.53 -10.78 0.77
CA THR A 172 -11.14 -11.86 1.56
C THR A 172 -11.95 -12.78 0.66
N SER A 173 -12.53 -13.85 1.20
CA SER A 173 -13.43 -14.73 0.46
C SER A 173 -14.82 -14.74 1.10
N PHE A 174 -15.84 -15.07 0.32
CA PHE A 174 -17.21 -15.18 0.84
C PHE A 174 -17.29 -16.21 1.98
N VAL A 175 -16.55 -17.31 1.90
CA VAL A 175 -16.49 -18.32 2.97
C VAL A 175 -16.00 -17.70 4.28
N LYS A 176 -14.92 -16.91 4.25
CA LYS A 176 -14.41 -16.22 5.44
C LYS A 176 -15.39 -15.19 5.98
N ILE A 177 -16.03 -14.46 5.08
CA ILE A 177 -17.05 -13.48 5.48
C ILE A 177 -18.19 -14.19 6.24
N LEU A 178 -18.74 -15.25 5.67
CA LEU A 178 -19.83 -16.03 6.30
C LEU A 178 -19.44 -16.65 7.65
N GLN A 179 -18.14 -16.92 7.86
CA GLN A 179 -17.64 -17.41 9.15
C GLN A 179 -17.53 -16.29 10.20
N ASN A 180 -17.27 -15.06 9.77
CA ASN A 180 -17.04 -13.92 10.66
C ASN A 180 -18.29 -13.07 10.88
N VAL A 181 -19.29 -13.17 10.00
CA VAL A 181 -20.52 -12.39 10.10
C VAL A 181 -21.57 -13.24 10.81
N GLN A 182 -21.71 -13.06 12.13
CA GLN A 182 -22.75 -13.70 12.93
C GLN A 182 -23.44 -12.65 13.81
N GLY A 183 -24.76 -12.57 13.74
CA GLY A 183 -25.57 -11.74 14.63
C GLY A 183 -25.49 -10.22 14.39
N GLU A 184 -25.43 -9.45 15.47
CA GLU A 184 -25.51 -7.98 15.46
C GLU A 184 -24.28 -7.28 14.87
N GLU A 185 -23.14 -7.98 14.75
CA GLU A 185 -21.87 -7.42 14.26
C GLU A 185 -21.79 -7.33 12.72
N GLU A 186 -22.79 -7.80 11.99
CA GLU A 186 -22.79 -7.81 10.51
C GLU A 186 -22.62 -6.41 9.92
N ALA A 187 -23.39 -5.46 10.42
CA ALA A 187 -23.36 -4.10 9.90
C ALA A 187 -21.99 -3.43 10.07
N GLU A 188 -21.34 -3.66 11.21
CA GLU A 188 -19.99 -3.18 11.50
C GLU A 188 -18.95 -3.84 10.60
N TYR A 189 -19.08 -5.15 10.38
CA TYR A 189 -18.18 -5.88 9.48
C TYR A 189 -18.30 -5.40 8.03
N ILE A 190 -19.52 -5.22 7.52
CA ILE A 190 -19.77 -4.65 6.19
C ILE A 190 -19.21 -3.21 6.10
N ALA A 191 -19.43 -2.40 7.13
CA ALA A 191 -18.87 -1.05 7.20
C ALA A 191 -17.34 -1.08 7.15
N MET A 192 -16.70 -2.01 7.88
CA MET A 192 -15.25 -2.22 7.85
C MET A 192 -14.76 -2.61 6.44
N LEU A 193 -15.42 -3.54 5.74
CA LEU A 193 -15.10 -3.88 4.36
C LEU A 193 -15.19 -2.65 3.43
N ASN A 194 -16.14 -1.76 3.68
CA ASN A 194 -16.34 -0.53 2.92
C ASN A 194 -15.32 0.58 3.26
N THR A 195 -14.46 0.43 4.27
CA THR A 195 -13.36 1.39 4.51
C THR A 195 -12.31 1.36 3.41
N ALA A 196 -12.04 0.19 2.82
CA ALA A 196 -11.04 0.04 1.77
C ALA A 196 -11.43 0.74 0.47
N LYS A 197 -10.46 1.32 -0.24
CA LYS A 197 -10.66 1.86 -1.60
C LYS A 197 -11.00 0.73 -2.58
N LEU A 198 -10.34 -0.43 -2.48
CA LEU A 198 -10.65 -1.63 -3.27
C LEU A 198 -11.02 -2.79 -2.35
N LEU A 199 -12.14 -3.46 -2.66
CA LEU A 199 -12.52 -4.73 -2.05
C LEU A 199 -12.33 -5.86 -3.06
N ILE A 200 -11.58 -6.90 -2.68
CA ILE A 200 -11.39 -8.11 -3.47
C ILE A 200 -12.12 -9.26 -2.78
N LEU A 201 -13.04 -9.87 -3.51
CA LEU A 201 -13.87 -10.99 -3.04
C LEU A 201 -13.53 -12.24 -3.84
N ASP A 202 -12.79 -13.15 -3.20
CA ASP A 202 -12.31 -14.37 -3.85
C ASP A 202 -13.34 -15.49 -3.77
N ASP A 203 -13.39 -16.30 -4.83
CA ASP A 203 -14.17 -17.53 -4.95
C ASP A 203 -15.72 -17.34 -4.74
N LEU A 204 -16.31 -16.38 -5.48
CA LEU A 204 -17.78 -16.25 -5.58
C LEU A 204 -18.40 -17.55 -6.13
N GLY A 205 -19.48 -18.03 -5.50
CA GLY A 205 -20.19 -19.27 -5.87
C GLY A 205 -19.66 -20.52 -5.20
N THR A 206 -18.71 -20.39 -4.25
CA THR A 206 -18.25 -21.50 -3.39
C THR A 206 -18.93 -21.54 -2.03
N GLU A 207 -19.70 -20.50 -1.71
CA GLU A 207 -20.54 -20.44 -0.52
C GLU A 207 -21.65 -21.50 -0.56
N ARG A 208 -22.09 -21.92 0.64
CA ARG A 208 -23.22 -22.84 0.74
C ARG A 208 -24.47 -22.18 0.13
N ASN A 209 -25.19 -22.94 -0.70
CA ASN A 209 -26.46 -22.49 -1.30
C ASN A 209 -27.57 -22.48 -0.26
N THR A 210 -27.49 -21.58 0.72
CA THR A 210 -28.50 -21.35 1.75
C THR A 210 -29.02 -19.93 1.61
N ASP A 211 -30.28 -19.71 1.96
CA ASP A 211 -30.89 -18.36 1.93
C ASP A 211 -30.08 -17.36 2.74
N TYR A 212 -29.56 -17.79 3.88
CA TYR A 212 -28.68 -16.99 4.72
C TYR A 212 -27.39 -16.55 3.99
N ALA A 213 -26.69 -17.48 3.35
CA ALA A 213 -25.46 -17.17 2.63
C ALA A 213 -25.70 -16.19 1.48
N LEU A 214 -26.76 -16.41 0.69
CA LEU A 214 -27.13 -15.55 -0.43
C LEU A 214 -27.52 -14.14 0.03
N GLU A 215 -28.26 -14.03 1.14
CA GLU A 215 -28.59 -12.74 1.74
C GLU A 215 -27.32 -11.96 2.13
N LYS A 216 -26.35 -12.62 2.78
CA LYS A 216 -25.08 -11.97 3.17
C LYS A 216 -24.25 -11.54 1.97
N VAL A 217 -24.14 -12.40 0.95
CA VAL A 217 -23.47 -12.05 -0.32
C VAL A 217 -24.13 -10.83 -0.95
N TYR A 218 -25.47 -10.83 -1.04
CA TYR A 218 -26.20 -9.69 -1.59
C TYR A 218 -25.95 -8.40 -0.79
N ASN A 219 -26.05 -8.46 0.54
CA ASN A 219 -25.86 -7.29 1.41
C ASN A 219 -24.47 -6.65 1.22
N ILE A 220 -23.42 -7.47 1.08
CA ILE A 220 -22.06 -6.97 0.88
C ILE A 220 -21.94 -6.30 -0.48
N ILE A 221 -22.37 -6.97 -1.55
CA ILE A 221 -22.26 -6.45 -2.92
C ILE A 221 -23.12 -5.19 -3.09
N ASP A 222 -24.34 -5.19 -2.60
CA ASP A 222 -25.24 -4.03 -2.67
C ASP A 222 -24.72 -2.85 -1.84
N SER A 223 -24.24 -3.10 -0.62
CA SER A 223 -23.61 -2.06 0.20
C SER A 223 -22.39 -1.45 -0.48
N ARG A 224 -21.57 -2.27 -1.14
CA ARG A 224 -20.38 -1.83 -1.87
C ARG A 224 -20.76 -1.00 -3.10
N SER A 225 -21.77 -1.43 -3.88
CA SER A 225 -22.30 -0.68 -5.01
C SER A 225 -22.84 0.67 -4.59
N ARG A 226 -23.66 0.74 -3.52
CA ARG A 226 -24.16 2.01 -2.95
C ARG A 226 -23.06 2.93 -2.45
N ALA A 227 -21.96 2.38 -1.94
CA ALA A 227 -20.81 3.17 -1.51
C ALA A 227 -19.99 3.73 -2.69
N SER A 228 -20.38 3.41 -3.93
CA SER A 228 -19.66 3.79 -5.17
C SER A 228 -18.17 3.51 -5.09
N LYS A 229 -17.79 2.32 -4.61
CA LYS A 229 -16.40 1.88 -4.48
C LYS A 229 -16.18 0.60 -5.27
N PRO A 230 -15.15 0.54 -6.13
CA PRO A 230 -14.92 -0.59 -7.00
C PRO A 230 -14.61 -1.87 -6.20
N MET A 231 -14.95 -3.01 -6.82
CA MET A 231 -14.61 -4.32 -6.32
C MET A 231 -13.98 -5.19 -7.40
N VAL A 232 -13.16 -6.13 -6.99
CA VAL A 232 -12.62 -7.18 -7.86
C VAL A 232 -13.12 -8.52 -7.33
N LEU A 233 -13.74 -9.31 -8.21
CA LEU A 233 -14.26 -10.63 -7.85
C LEU A 233 -13.53 -11.71 -8.62
N THR A 234 -13.47 -12.90 -8.04
CA THR A 234 -13.10 -14.11 -8.77
C THR A 234 -14.20 -15.17 -8.65
N THR A 235 -14.42 -15.95 -9.70
CA THR A 235 -15.43 -17.01 -9.70
C THR A 235 -15.05 -18.13 -10.65
N ASN A 236 -15.52 -19.34 -10.36
CA ASN A 236 -15.44 -20.48 -11.26
C ASN A 236 -16.71 -20.65 -12.10
N LEU A 237 -17.72 -19.83 -11.87
CA LEU A 237 -18.95 -19.83 -12.68
C LEU A 237 -18.68 -19.29 -14.08
N ASP A 238 -19.40 -19.78 -15.07
CA ASP A 238 -19.38 -19.20 -16.40
C ASP A 238 -20.21 -17.91 -16.45
N LEU A 239 -19.82 -16.97 -17.29
CA LEU A 239 -20.55 -15.71 -17.43
C LEU A 239 -22.00 -15.92 -17.88
N ARG A 240 -22.26 -16.94 -18.74
CA ARG A 240 -23.61 -17.27 -19.19
C ARG A 240 -24.46 -17.77 -18.02
N ASP A 241 -23.93 -18.64 -17.18
CA ASP A 241 -24.63 -19.15 -16.00
C ASP A 241 -25.03 -18.02 -15.06
N MET A 242 -24.19 -16.98 -14.95
CA MET A 242 -24.50 -15.79 -14.18
C MET A 242 -25.62 -14.95 -14.81
N MET A 243 -25.57 -14.75 -16.14
CA MET A 243 -26.56 -13.94 -16.86
C MET A 243 -27.90 -14.63 -17.01
N GLU A 244 -27.91 -15.96 -17.11
CA GLU A 244 -29.11 -16.80 -17.32
C GLU A 244 -29.62 -17.45 -16.03
N ALA A 245 -29.16 -16.98 -14.86
CA ALA A 245 -29.59 -17.53 -13.59
C ALA A 245 -31.12 -17.47 -13.44
N SER A 246 -31.76 -18.60 -13.18
CA SER A 246 -33.22 -18.70 -13.06
C SER A 246 -33.73 -18.23 -11.69
N ASP A 247 -32.91 -18.31 -10.65
CA ASP A 247 -33.28 -17.90 -9.30
C ASP A 247 -33.09 -16.39 -9.13
N ILE A 248 -34.15 -15.69 -8.79
CA ILE A 248 -34.18 -14.24 -8.61
C ILE A 248 -33.16 -13.72 -7.60
N ARG A 249 -32.76 -14.55 -6.60
CA ARG A 249 -31.75 -14.17 -5.59
C ARG A 249 -30.38 -14.03 -6.23
N TYR A 250 -30.00 -14.99 -7.09
CA TYR A 250 -28.76 -14.94 -7.85
C TYR A 250 -28.79 -13.85 -8.92
N GLN A 251 -29.93 -13.68 -9.62
CA GLN A 251 -30.07 -12.58 -10.60
C GLN A 251 -29.74 -11.22 -9.97
N ARG A 252 -30.30 -10.93 -8.80
CA ARG A 252 -30.03 -9.65 -8.10
C ARG A 252 -28.55 -9.47 -7.74
N ILE A 253 -27.87 -10.54 -7.34
CA ILE A 253 -26.43 -10.50 -7.02
C ILE A 253 -25.62 -10.23 -8.30
N TYR A 254 -25.89 -11.00 -9.35
CA TYR A 254 -25.12 -10.91 -10.60
C TYR A 254 -25.38 -9.61 -11.35
N ASP A 255 -26.61 -9.09 -11.36
CA ASP A 255 -26.91 -7.78 -11.94
C ASP A 255 -26.09 -6.68 -11.27
N ARG A 256 -25.99 -6.66 -9.94
CA ARG A 256 -25.17 -5.69 -9.22
C ARG A 256 -23.68 -5.82 -9.52
N ILE A 257 -23.19 -7.05 -9.67
CA ILE A 257 -21.80 -7.29 -10.03
C ILE A 257 -21.52 -6.79 -11.45
N LEU A 258 -22.36 -7.17 -12.42
CA LEU A 258 -22.16 -6.84 -13.84
C LEU A 258 -22.42 -5.37 -14.15
N GLU A 259 -23.18 -4.67 -13.32
CA GLU A 259 -23.35 -3.22 -13.41
C GLU A 259 -22.02 -2.46 -13.23
N THR A 260 -21.15 -2.95 -12.33
CA THR A 260 -19.94 -2.23 -11.92
C THR A 260 -18.63 -2.96 -12.27
N CYS A 261 -18.68 -4.25 -12.58
CA CYS A 261 -17.49 -5.07 -12.80
C CYS A 261 -17.38 -5.52 -14.25
N PHE A 262 -16.26 -5.17 -14.90
CA PHE A 262 -15.96 -5.65 -16.24
C PHE A 262 -15.54 -7.14 -16.22
N PRO A 263 -16.18 -8.03 -17.01
CA PRO A 263 -15.87 -9.44 -17.03
C PRO A 263 -14.58 -9.75 -17.80
N VAL A 264 -13.69 -10.49 -17.15
CA VAL A 264 -12.41 -10.94 -17.71
C VAL A 264 -12.34 -12.45 -17.65
N ARG A 265 -12.41 -13.10 -18.80
CA ARG A 265 -12.26 -14.56 -18.90
C ARG A 265 -10.82 -14.96 -18.66
N VAL A 266 -10.60 -15.88 -17.73
CA VAL A 266 -9.29 -16.50 -17.46
C VAL A 266 -9.33 -17.92 -17.98
N ALA A 267 -8.59 -18.18 -19.05
CA ALA A 267 -8.47 -19.48 -19.70
C ALA A 267 -7.07 -20.07 -19.47
N GLY A 268 -6.87 -21.28 -19.93
CA GLY A 268 -5.58 -21.99 -19.89
C GLY A 268 -5.58 -23.17 -18.92
N ASP A 269 -4.44 -23.84 -18.84
CA ASP A 269 -4.23 -24.99 -17.99
C ASP A 269 -4.19 -24.63 -16.49
N SER A 270 -4.47 -25.63 -15.68
CA SER A 270 -4.42 -25.45 -14.23
C SER A 270 -2.97 -25.41 -13.73
N PHE A 271 -2.49 -24.24 -13.31
CA PHE A 271 -1.20 -24.08 -12.66
C PHE A 271 -1.03 -25.00 -11.42
N ARG A 272 -2.14 -25.28 -10.72
CA ARG A 272 -2.12 -26.23 -9.58
C ARG A 272 -1.80 -27.64 -10.02
N ARG A 273 -2.34 -28.10 -11.17
CA ARG A 273 -2.03 -29.44 -11.72
C ARG A 273 -0.58 -29.51 -12.18
N ILE A 274 -0.12 -28.54 -12.96
CA ILE A 274 1.27 -28.45 -13.42
C ILE A 274 2.25 -28.49 -12.25
N SER A 275 2.00 -27.68 -11.20
CA SER A 275 2.84 -27.66 -10.00
C SER A 275 2.77 -28.98 -9.21
N ALA A 276 1.63 -29.67 -9.20
CA ALA A 276 1.47 -30.97 -8.56
C ALA A 276 2.26 -32.04 -9.29
N GLU A 277 2.17 -32.11 -10.62
CA GLU A 277 2.92 -33.03 -11.48
C GLU A 277 4.43 -32.88 -11.27
N GLN A 278 4.95 -31.65 -11.36
CA GLN A 278 6.37 -31.36 -11.11
C GLN A 278 6.83 -31.81 -9.70
N ARG A 279 5.97 -31.63 -8.69
CA ARG A 279 6.27 -32.07 -7.33
C ARG A 279 6.22 -33.58 -7.19
N PHE A 280 5.30 -34.25 -7.86
CA PHE A 280 5.21 -35.70 -7.87
C PHE A 280 6.42 -36.32 -8.54
N ASP A 281 6.85 -35.82 -9.69
CA ASP A 281 8.05 -36.28 -10.39
C ASP A 281 9.32 -36.11 -9.54
N LYS A 282 9.42 -34.96 -8.84
CA LYS A 282 10.54 -34.73 -7.93
C LYS A 282 10.53 -35.67 -6.74
N MET A 283 9.35 -35.98 -6.19
CA MET A 283 9.19 -36.86 -5.06
C MET A 283 9.44 -38.33 -5.47
N ALA A 284 8.94 -38.73 -6.64
CA ALA A 284 9.20 -40.07 -7.18
C ALA A 284 10.71 -40.33 -7.30
N LYS A 285 11.46 -39.39 -7.92
CA LYS A 285 12.92 -39.48 -8.03
C LYS A 285 13.63 -39.55 -6.66
N PHE A 286 13.09 -38.87 -5.64
CA PHE A 286 13.66 -38.91 -4.29
C PHE A 286 13.35 -40.24 -3.58
N MET A 287 12.19 -40.85 -3.84
CA MET A 287 11.80 -42.12 -3.22
C MET A 287 12.42 -43.35 -3.90
N GLU A 288 12.84 -43.24 -5.16
CA GLU A 288 13.45 -44.30 -5.94
C GLU A 288 15.02 -44.33 -5.83
N GLY A 289 15.64 -43.25 -5.35
CA GLY A 289 17.09 -43.13 -5.16
C GLY A 289 17.51 -43.34 -3.74
#